data_e886691490266daf1d635ce4f64cc291
#
_entry.id   e886691490266daf1d635ce4f64cc291
#
_cell.length_a   1.000
_cell.length_b   1.000
_cell.length_c   1.000
_cell.angle_alpha   90.00
_cell.angle_beta   90.00
_cell.angle_gamma   90.00
#
_symmetry.space_group_name_H-M   'P 1'
#
loop_
_entity.id
_entity.type
_entity.pdbx_description
1 polymer ?
#
loop_
_entity_poly.entity_id
_entity_poly.type
_entity_poly.pdbx_seq_one_letter_code
_entity_poly.pdbx_strand_id
1 'polypeptide(L)'
;MDGGAIIGQGSYGCVFDPPLLCEEAIEKRTGRVVGKLALKSDAKDELIATSVLSEIPNSKEYFILANLGSYCDDVVPLKEQTDKLGIAMCKPIERYGNRDMVHYTMPFGGISISKYLEPIKKLFPVRDIITHALEGAALMTLNGYVHYDIHMGNILIEGSKPRFIDFGFSFSSYNITQETLDERWKEYNPKYPVEPPEITVITAIYKNGYKLNTVLKDVIREKVSLKTAETMLNLSRFTQLNEFTKFWQSSAVCKKQDWVGFFRLYWPAFDAWGMGFIIIYIYSKALYVKDGIPDWRGLSGQIKEILRGLLRMDPRRRLDCVEALQLFSPSSHVVSSASGKAWLEERRAVRGLL
;
A
#
# COMPACT_ATOMS: atom_id res chain seq x y z
N MET A 1 -19.71 -29.22 -4.59
CA MET A 1 -19.65 -27.73 -4.74
C MET A 1 -18.37 -27.47 -5.48
N ASP A 2 -18.46 -26.99 -6.68
CA ASP A 2 -17.29 -26.76 -7.51
C ASP A 2 -16.49 -25.60 -6.93
N GLY A 3 -15.16 -25.71 -6.88
CA GLY A 3 -14.27 -24.62 -6.52
C GLY A 3 -14.45 -23.44 -7.52
N GLY A 4 -14.26 -22.21 -7.06
CA GLY A 4 -14.82 -21.05 -7.69
C GLY A 4 -14.10 -20.48 -8.91
N ALA A 5 -14.72 -19.47 -9.49
CA ALA A 5 -14.15 -18.68 -10.56
C ALA A 5 -13.06 -17.73 -10.03
N ILE A 6 -12.06 -17.41 -10.84
CA ILE A 6 -11.09 -16.37 -10.53
C ILE A 6 -11.78 -15.01 -10.52
N ILE A 7 -11.71 -14.31 -9.39
CA ILE A 7 -12.23 -12.95 -9.22
C ILE A 7 -11.12 -11.90 -9.12
N GLY A 8 -9.88 -12.32 -8.91
CA GLY A 8 -8.71 -11.47 -8.83
C GLY A 8 -7.44 -12.23 -9.16
N GLN A 9 -6.45 -11.53 -9.73
CA GLN A 9 -5.15 -12.07 -10.07
C GLN A 9 -4.09 -11.02 -9.84
N GLY A 10 -3.02 -11.41 -9.15
CA GLY A 10 -1.80 -10.64 -8.95
C GLY A 10 -0.58 -11.36 -9.53
N SER A 11 0.60 -10.77 -9.32
CA SER A 11 1.87 -11.36 -9.74
C SER A 11 2.20 -12.64 -8.96
N TYR A 12 1.66 -12.80 -7.76
CA TYR A 12 2.05 -13.81 -6.77
C TYR A 12 0.94 -14.80 -6.44
N GLY A 13 -0.27 -14.62 -6.97
CA GLY A 13 -1.38 -15.52 -6.69
C GLY A 13 -2.68 -15.14 -7.36
N CYS A 14 -3.68 -15.97 -7.17
CA CYS A 14 -5.02 -15.77 -7.69
C CYS A 14 -6.06 -15.91 -6.58
N VAL A 15 -7.14 -15.14 -6.69
CA VAL A 15 -8.25 -15.14 -5.74
C VAL A 15 -9.48 -15.79 -6.38
N PHE A 16 -10.09 -16.72 -5.66
CA PHE A 16 -11.22 -17.54 -6.10
C PHE A 16 -12.47 -17.27 -5.25
N ASP A 17 -13.62 -17.22 -5.88
CA ASP A 17 -14.94 -17.15 -5.23
C ASP A 17 -15.89 -18.17 -5.89
N PRO A 18 -16.34 -19.22 -5.17
CA PRO A 18 -15.96 -19.62 -3.81
C PRO A 18 -14.50 -20.09 -3.71
N PRO A 19 -13.92 -20.19 -2.48
CA PRO A 19 -12.58 -20.72 -2.27
C PRO A 19 -12.37 -22.12 -2.84
N LEU A 20 -11.14 -22.43 -3.23
CA LEU A 20 -10.75 -23.78 -3.64
C LEU A 20 -10.94 -24.79 -2.49
N LEU A 21 -11.09 -26.06 -2.83
CA LEU A 21 -11.19 -27.16 -1.87
C LEU A 21 -9.79 -27.62 -1.48
N CYS A 22 -9.62 -27.94 -0.21
CA CYS A 22 -8.48 -28.67 0.33
C CYS A 22 -8.91 -30.12 0.64
N GLU A 23 -7.97 -31.07 0.63
CA GLU A 23 -8.28 -32.51 0.93
C GLU A 23 -8.80 -32.65 2.36
N GLU A 24 -8.21 -31.89 3.30
CA GLU A 24 -8.76 -31.78 4.64
C GLU A 24 -9.86 -30.70 4.69
N ALA A 25 -10.98 -31.04 5.32
CA ALA A 25 -12.14 -30.16 5.40
C ALA A 25 -11.80 -28.88 6.20
N ILE A 26 -11.82 -27.73 5.53
CA ILE A 26 -11.72 -26.43 6.19
C ILE A 26 -12.96 -26.21 7.06
N GLU A 27 -12.76 -25.68 8.27
CA GLU A 27 -13.82 -25.33 9.24
C GLU A 27 -15.03 -24.60 8.62
N LYS A 28 -16.20 -24.76 9.23
CA LYS A 28 -17.43 -24.09 8.80
C LYS A 28 -17.24 -22.59 8.68
N ARG A 29 -17.33 -22.10 7.47
CA ARG A 29 -17.13 -20.68 7.13
C ARG A 29 -18.33 -19.85 7.58
N THR A 30 -18.08 -18.79 8.33
CA THR A 30 -19.08 -17.78 8.66
C THR A 30 -18.90 -16.56 7.75
N GLY A 31 -19.97 -16.18 7.03
CA GLY A 31 -19.92 -15.04 6.08
C GLY A 31 -19.38 -15.39 4.69
N ARG A 32 -19.32 -14.40 3.82
CA ARG A 32 -18.76 -14.52 2.47
C ARG A 32 -17.24 -14.46 2.54
N VAL A 33 -16.59 -15.54 2.15
CA VAL A 33 -15.12 -15.67 2.10
C VAL A 33 -14.66 -15.97 0.68
N VAL A 34 -13.44 -15.57 0.38
CA VAL A 34 -12.72 -15.87 -0.86
C VAL A 34 -11.46 -16.66 -0.54
N GLY A 35 -10.93 -17.41 -1.50
CA GLY A 35 -9.69 -18.14 -1.33
C GLY A 35 -8.56 -17.52 -2.13
N LYS A 36 -7.38 -17.35 -1.54
CA LYS A 36 -6.16 -16.97 -2.25
C LYS A 36 -5.28 -18.20 -2.42
N LEU A 37 -4.88 -18.46 -3.66
CA LEU A 37 -3.85 -19.43 -4.00
C LEU A 37 -2.58 -18.67 -4.33
N ALA A 38 -1.50 -18.91 -3.62
CA ALA A 38 -0.22 -18.20 -3.75
C ALA A 38 0.96 -19.16 -3.63
N LEU A 39 2.15 -18.71 -4.06
CA LEU A 39 3.37 -19.44 -3.76
C LEU A 39 3.61 -19.47 -2.25
N LYS A 40 4.16 -20.57 -1.76
CA LYS A 40 4.43 -20.77 -0.32
C LYS A 40 5.36 -19.70 0.26
N SER A 41 6.35 -19.25 -0.53
CA SER A 41 7.23 -18.14 -0.16
C SER A 41 6.46 -16.83 0.08
N ASP A 42 5.57 -16.49 -0.85
CA ASP A 42 4.84 -15.23 -0.81
C ASP A 42 3.73 -15.24 0.25
N ALA A 43 3.09 -16.41 0.45
CA ALA A 43 2.10 -16.62 1.51
C ALA A 43 2.69 -16.43 2.91
N LYS A 44 3.96 -16.80 3.14
CA LYS A 44 4.63 -16.67 4.43
C LYS A 44 4.59 -15.24 4.96
N ASP A 45 4.96 -14.26 4.13
CA ASP A 45 4.99 -12.86 4.55
C ASP A 45 3.59 -12.31 4.82
N GLU A 46 2.61 -12.69 4.02
CA GLU A 46 1.21 -12.29 4.22
C GLU A 46 0.62 -12.90 5.51
N LEU A 47 0.99 -14.13 5.85
CA LEU A 47 0.56 -14.77 7.10
C LEU A 47 1.24 -14.15 8.33
N ILE A 48 2.52 -13.78 8.23
CA ILE A 48 3.23 -13.01 9.26
C ILE A 48 2.54 -11.65 9.46
N ALA A 49 2.27 -10.93 8.37
CA ALA A 49 1.53 -9.68 8.43
C ALA A 49 0.17 -9.85 9.11
N THR A 50 -0.56 -10.91 8.76
CA THR A 50 -1.86 -11.24 9.36
C THR A 50 -1.75 -11.43 10.87
N SER A 51 -0.74 -12.17 11.36
CA SER A 51 -0.56 -12.41 12.80
C SER A 51 -0.30 -11.10 13.57
N VAL A 52 0.47 -10.18 12.99
CA VAL A 52 0.78 -8.88 13.63
C VAL A 52 -0.42 -7.92 13.57
N LEU A 53 -1.01 -7.76 12.37
CA LEU A 53 -2.07 -6.78 12.16
C LEU A 53 -3.40 -7.19 12.79
N SER A 54 -3.65 -8.49 13.01
CA SER A 54 -4.86 -8.96 13.70
C SER A 54 -4.91 -8.56 15.17
N GLU A 55 -3.77 -8.30 15.80
CA GLU A 55 -3.68 -7.85 17.19
C GLU A 55 -4.08 -6.35 17.36
N ILE A 56 -4.13 -5.60 16.26
CA ILE A 56 -4.56 -4.20 16.30
C ILE A 56 -6.06 -4.14 16.60
N PRO A 57 -6.50 -3.38 17.62
CA PRO A 57 -7.92 -3.21 17.92
C PRO A 57 -8.71 -2.75 16.69
N ASN A 58 -9.83 -3.40 16.41
CA ASN A 58 -10.68 -3.13 15.24
C ASN A 58 -9.98 -3.31 13.87
N SER A 59 -8.90 -4.09 13.80
CA SER A 59 -8.12 -4.34 12.57
C SER A 59 -9.01 -4.71 11.37
N LYS A 60 -10.07 -5.48 11.58
CA LYS A 60 -11.01 -5.92 10.53
C LYS A 60 -11.77 -4.76 9.84
N GLU A 61 -11.81 -3.58 10.43
CA GLU A 61 -12.36 -2.40 9.77
C GLU A 61 -11.43 -1.83 8.71
N TYR A 62 -10.12 -2.04 8.88
CA TYR A 62 -9.08 -1.43 8.04
C TYR A 62 -8.32 -2.42 7.17
N PHE A 63 -8.30 -3.70 7.56
CA PHE A 63 -7.51 -4.73 6.89
C PHE A 63 -8.36 -5.94 6.56
N ILE A 64 -8.10 -6.54 5.39
CA ILE A 64 -8.62 -7.84 5.01
C ILE A 64 -7.46 -8.81 5.15
N LEU A 65 -7.51 -9.58 6.22
CA LEU A 65 -6.43 -10.46 6.65
C LEU A 65 -6.78 -11.92 6.35
N ALA A 66 -5.75 -12.73 6.13
CA ALA A 66 -5.91 -14.17 5.94
C ALA A 66 -6.51 -14.83 7.19
N ASN A 67 -7.30 -15.88 6.99
CA ASN A 67 -7.71 -16.75 8.07
C ASN A 67 -6.62 -17.81 8.29
N LEU A 68 -5.83 -17.65 9.34
CA LEU A 68 -4.70 -18.52 9.65
C LEU A 68 -5.12 -20.00 9.85
N GLY A 69 -6.35 -20.25 10.34
CA GLY A 69 -6.91 -21.61 10.50
C GLY A 69 -7.35 -22.28 9.19
N SER A 70 -7.28 -21.56 8.05
CA SER A 70 -7.71 -22.08 6.75
C SER A 70 -6.57 -22.38 5.78
N TYR A 71 -5.33 -22.28 6.24
CA TYR A 71 -4.16 -22.57 5.44
C TYR A 71 -4.09 -24.05 5.08
N CYS A 72 -3.91 -24.38 3.81
CA CYS A 72 -3.63 -25.73 3.34
C CYS A 72 -2.62 -25.74 2.19
N ASP A 73 -1.80 -26.81 2.14
CA ASP A 73 -0.86 -27.11 1.06
C ASP A 73 -1.25 -28.39 0.27
N ASP A 74 -2.36 -29.00 0.64
CA ASP A 74 -2.99 -30.18 0.05
C ASP A 74 -4.21 -29.81 -0.81
N VAL A 75 -4.07 -28.77 -1.62
CA VAL A 75 -5.16 -28.31 -2.50
C VAL A 75 -5.53 -29.43 -3.49
N VAL A 76 -6.81 -29.82 -3.49
CA VAL A 76 -7.36 -30.80 -4.45
C VAL A 76 -6.99 -30.37 -5.88
N PRO A 77 -6.59 -31.30 -6.78
CA PRO A 77 -6.13 -30.94 -8.11
C PRO A 77 -7.06 -29.96 -8.81
N LEU A 78 -6.51 -28.82 -9.23
CA LEU A 78 -7.29 -27.69 -9.76
C LEU A 78 -8.20 -28.09 -10.91
N LYS A 79 -7.78 -29.07 -11.74
CA LYS A 79 -8.61 -29.64 -12.82
C LYS A 79 -9.90 -30.32 -12.36
N GLU A 80 -10.00 -30.64 -11.07
CA GLU A 80 -11.16 -31.28 -10.44
C GLU A 80 -12.08 -30.28 -9.73
N GLN A 81 -11.61 -29.06 -9.50
CA GLN A 81 -12.31 -28.07 -8.67
C GLN A 81 -12.98 -26.95 -9.45
N THR A 82 -12.42 -26.56 -10.59
CA THR A 82 -12.86 -25.35 -11.29
C THR A 82 -13.28 -25.68 -12.71
N ASP A 83 -14.14 -24.86 -13.23
CA ASP A 83 -14.34 -24.79 -14.67
C ASP A 83 -12.97 -24.51 -15.34
N LYS A 84 -12.67 -25.26 -16.41
CA LYS A 84 -11.39 -25.24 -17.14
C LYS A 84 -10.92 -23.84 -17.54
N LEU A 85 -11.83 -22.87 -17.66
CA LEU A 85 -11.54 -21.46 -17.96
C LEU A 85 -10.91 -20.73 -16.76
N GLY A 86 -11.29 -21.00 -15.53
CA GLY A 86 -10.79 -20.30 -14.36
C GLY A 86 -9.31 -20.54 -14.09
N ILE A 87 -8.84 -21.77 -14.23
CA ILE A 87 -7.44 -22.14 -13.94
C ILE A 87 -6.47 -21.62 -14.99
N ALA A 88 -6.86 -21.71 -16.27
CA ALA A 88 -6.03 -21.24 -17.38
C ALA A 88 -5.73 -19.73 -17.32
N MET A 89 -6.49 -18.98 -16.52
CA MET A 89 -6.30 -17.54 -16.34
C MET A 89 -5.34 -17.21 -15.18
N CYS A 90 -4.99 -18.16 -14.34
CA CYS A 90 -4.07 -17.93 -13.21
C CYS A 90 -2.59 -18.04 -13.62
N LYS A 91 -1.98 -16.94 -14.02
CA LYS A 91 -0.59 -16.90 -14.49
C LYS A 91 0.44 -17.51 -13.53
N PRO A 92 0.37 -17.34 -12.20
CA PRO A 92 1.27 -18.04 -11.28
C PRO A 92 1.21 -19.56 -11.42
N ILE A 93 0.02 -20.16 -11.61
CA ILE A 93 -0.13 -21.61 -11.80
C ILE A 93 0.53 -22.03 -13.14
N GLU A 94 0.29 -21.29 -14.20
CA GLU A 94 0.91 -21.54 -15.51
C GLU A 94 2.44 -21.49 -15.42
N ARG A 95 2.97 -20.54 -14.66
CA ARG A 95 4.41 -20.28 -14.55
C ARG A 95 5.14 -21.26 -13.62
N TYR A 96 4.54 -21.61 -12.48
CA TYR A 96 5.22 -22.33 -11.39
C TYR A 96 4.66 -23.74 -11.16
N GLY A 97 3.53 -24.12 -11.76
CA GLY A 97 2.84 -25.37 -11.47
C GLY A 97 2.20 -25.39 -10.09
N ASN A 98 1.76 -26.57 -9.63
CA ASN A 98 1.01 -26.70 -8.37
C ASN A 98 1.88 -27.03 -7.15
N ARG A 99 3.15 -27.40 -7.33
CA ARG A 99 3.93 -28.10 -6.28
C ARG A 99 4.31 -27.23 -5.08
N ASP A 100 4.39 -25.90 -5.26
CA ASP A 100 4.78 -24.97 -4.21
C ASP A 100 3.68 -23.93 -3.91
N MET A 101 2.43 -24.28 -4.27
CA MET A 101 1.28 -23.41 -4.05
C MET A 101 0.58 -23.79 -2.74
N VAL A 102 0.11 -22.78 -2.03
CA VAL A 102 -0.70 -22.92 -0.83
C VAL A 102 -1.98 -22.11 -0.99
N HIS A 103 -3.01 -22.59 -0.31
CA HIS A 103 -4.32 -21.94 -0.30
C HIS A 103 -4.68 -21.50 1.12
N TYR A 104 -5.30 -20.35 1.24
CA TYR A 104 -5.90 -19.83 2.47
C TYR A 104 -7.10 -18.97 2.14
N THR A 105 -8.00 -18.80 3.11
CA THR A 105 -9.20 -17.99 2.94
C THR A 105 -9.05 -16.63 3.59
N MET A 106 -9.83 -15.66 3.10
CA MET A 106 -9.97 -14.34 3.69
C MET A 106 -11.39 -13.82 3.51
N PRO A 107 -11.87 -12.86 4.30
CA PRO A 107 -13.16 -12.22 4.09
C PRO A 107 -13.24 -11.60 2.68
N PHE A 108 -14.43 -11.63 2.06
CA PHE A 108 -14.66 -10.87 0.84
C PHE A 108 -14.59 -9.38 1.14
N GLY A 109 -13.75 -8.66 0.40
CA GLY A 109 -13.42 -7.25 0.69
C GLY A 109 -14.17 -6.20 -0.11
N GLY A 110 -15.08 -6.61 -0.98
CA GLY A 110 -15.74 -5.67 -1.90
C GLY A 110 -15.01 -5.57 -3.24
N ILE A 111 -14.95 -4.38 -3.81
CA ILE A 111 -14.31 -4.11 -5.11
C ILE A 111 -13.10 -3.17 -4.94
N SER A 112 -12.18 -3.17 -5.88
CA SER A 112 -11.05 -2.24 -5.83
C SER A 112 -11.51 -0.79 -5.84
N ILE A 113 -10.78 0.09 -5.14
CA ILE A 113 -11.10 1.52 -5.08
C ILE A 113 -11.13 2.16 -6.49
N SER A 114 -10.33 1.65 -7.43
CA SER A 114 -10.37 2.10 -8.82
C SER A 114 -11.73 1.81 -9.46
N LYS A 115 -12.24 0.58 -9.32
CA LYS A 115 -13.58 0.20 -9.83
C LYS A 115 -14.71 0.98 -9.16
N TYR A 116 -14.60 1.21 -7.85
CA TYR A 116 -15.59 1.98 -7.10
C TYR A 116 -15.71 3.42 -7.63
N LEU A 117 -14.61 4.02 -8.04
CA LEU A 117 -14.52 5.39 -8.54
C LEU A 117 -14.63 5.52 -10.07
N GLU A 118 -14.80 4.42 -10.82
CA GLU A 118 -14.96 4.42 -12.27
C GLU A 118 -16.23 5.14 -12.78
N PRO A 119 -17.39 5.06 -12.15
CA PRO A 119 -18.53 5.87 -12.55
C PRO A 119 -18.26 7.36 -12.26
N ILE A 120 -17.60 8.05 -13.18
CA ILE A 120 -17.06 9.42 -13.07
C ILE A 120 -18.10 10.46 -12.60
N LYS A 121 -19.39 10.18 -12.74
CA LYS A 121 -20.49 11.10 -12.36
C LYS A 121 -21.24 10.69 -11.10
N LYS A 122 -20.81 9.63 -10.42
CA LYS A 122 -21.44 9.18 -9.17
C LYS A 122 -20.83 9.93 -7.99
N LEU A 123 -21.67 10.62 -7.24
CA LEU A 123 -21.29 11.24 -5.97
C LEU A 123 -20.83 10.17 -4.98
N PHE A 124 -19.75 10.42 -4.26
CA PHE A 124 -19.19 9.52 -3.25
C PHE A 124 -18.68 10.32 -2.04
N PRO A 125 -18.61 9.72 -0.84
CA PRO A 125 -18.22 10.41 0.38
C PRO A 125 -16.68 10.58 0.46
N VAL A 126 -16.17 11.60 -0.23
CA VAL A 126 -14.74 11.87 -0.41
C VAL A 126 -14.00 11.96 0.93
N ARG A 127 -14.55 12.72 1.89
CA ARG A 127 -13.95 12.91 3.21
C ARG A 127 -13.83 11.60 3.95
N ASP A 128 -14.91 10.81 4.01
CA ASP A 128 -14.95 9.57 4.77
C ASP A 128 -13.99 8.52 4.20
N ILE A 129 -13.94 8.39 2.88
CA ILE A 129 -13.02 7.48 2.21
C ILE A 129 -11.56 7.84 2.50
N ILE A 130 -11.20 9.13 2.40
CA ILE A 130 -9.82 9.57 2.69
C ILE A 130 -9.49 9.39 4.17
N THR A 131 -10.41 9.77 5.08
CA THR A 131 -10.20 9.60 6.52
C THR A 131 -9.96 8.14 6.87
N HIS A 132 -10.86 7.24 6.44
CA HIS A 132 -10.76 5.81 6.76
C HIS A 132 -9.49 5.16 6.18
N ALA A 133 -9.10 5.51 4.96
CA ALA A 133 -7.86 5.04 4.37
C ALA A 133 -6.62 5.53 5.15
N LEU A 134 -6.61 6.80 5.56
CA LEU A 134 -5.53 7.35 6.39
C LEU A 134 -5.50 6.71 7.78
N GLU A 135 -6.65 6.40 8.38
CA GLU A 135 -6.72 5.68 9.66
C GLU A 135 -6.07 4.31 9.58
N GLY A 136 -6.38 3.52 8.55
CA GLY A 136 -5.75 2.21 8.34
C GLY A 136 -4.24 2.32 8.13
N ALA A 137 -3.77 3.25 7.31
CA ALA A 137 -2.35 3.49 7.10
C ALA A 137 -1.64 4.02 8.36
N ALA A 138 -2.29 4.90 9.12
CA ALA A 138 -1.77 5.40 10.40
C ALA A 138 -1.68 4.30 11.46
N LEU A 139 -2.65 3.37 11.52
CA LEU A 139 -2.59 2.22 12.42
C LEU A 139 -1.40 1.31 12.10
N MET A 140 -1.11 1.05 10.83
CA MET A 140 0.11 0.33 10.45
C MET A 140 1.36 1.08 10.93
N THR A 141 1.46 2.37 10.67
CA THR A 141 2.58 3.22 11.10
C THR A 141 2.78 3.18 12.61
N LEU A 142 1.72 3.34 13.41
CA LEU A 142 1.77 3.32 14.87
C LEU A 142 2.21 1.96 15.45
N ASN A 143 1.99 0.88 14.72
CA ASN A 143 2.43 -0.46 15.09
C ASN A 143 3.78 -0.85 14.46
N GLY A 144 4.50 0.10 13.89
CA GLY A 144 5.80 -0.12 13.29
C GLY A 144 5.75 -1.05 12.07
N TYR A 145 4.63 -1.09 11.35
CA TYR A 145 4.43 -1.95 10.19
C TYR A 145 4.35 -1.13 8.91
N VAL A 146 5.02 -1.60 7.87
CA VAL A 146 5.06 -0.95 6.55
C VAL A 146 4.42 -1.89 5.53
N HIS A 147 3.40 -1.42 4.82
CA HIS A 147 2.76 -2.18 3.75
C HIS A 147 3.69 -2.32 2.53
N TYR A 148 4.40 -1.24 2.23
CA TYR A 148 5.40 -1.13 1.16
C TYR A 148 4.88 -1.29 -0.28
N ASP A 149 3.61 -1.61 -0.47
CA ASP A 149 2.97 -1.74 -1.78
C ASP A 149 1.55 -1.13 -1.81
N ILE A 150 1.40 0.09 -1.27
CA ILE A 150 0.11 0.79 -1.29
C ILE A 150 -0.18 1.30 -2.69
N HIS A 151 -1.14 0.66 -3.36
CA HIS A 151 -1.67 1.10 -4.65
C HIS A 151 -3.18 0.81 -4.76
N MET A 152 -3.82 1.32 -5.81
CA MET A 152 -5.29 1.22 -5.98
C MET A 152 -5.82 -0.21 -6.09
N GLY A 153 -4.98 -1.17 -6.49
CA GLY A 153 -5.32 -2.60 -6.52
C GLY A 153 -5.34 -3.24 -5.15
N ASN A 154 -4.53 -2.72 -4.21
CA ASN A 154 -4.39 -3.23 -2.85
C ASN A 154 -5.27 -2.52 -1.82
N ILE A 155 -6.27 -1.77 -2.30
CA ILE A 155 -7.33 -1.20 -1.47
C ILE A 155 -8.68 -1.62 -2.04
N LEU A 156 -9.41 -2.42 -1.27
CA LEU A 156 -10.80 -2.78 -1.56
C LEU A 156 -11.74 -1.88 -0.77
N ILE A 157 -12.91 -1.64 -1.33
CA ILE A 157 -13.93 -0.81 -0.70
C ILE A 157 -15.27 -1.53 -0.69
N GLU A 158 -15.91 -1.51 0.47
CA GLU A 158 -17.26 -1.98 0.69
C GLU A 158 -18.06 -0.86 1.36
N GLY A 159 -19.14 -0.42 0.71
CA GLY A 159 -19.82 0.82 1.12
C GLY A 159 -18.92 2.04 0.91
N SER A 160 -18.47 2.66 2.00
CA SER A 160 -17.53 3.80 1.99
C SER A 160 -16.24 3.51 2.79
N LYS A 161 -16.00 2.25 3.16
CA LYS A 161 -14.86 1.84 3.99
C LYS A 161 -13.79 1.17 3.13
N PRO A 162 -12.69 1.87 2.78
CA PRO A 162 -11.53 1.27 2.15
C PRO A 162 -10.75 0.39 3.13
N ARG A 163 -10.35 -0.81 2.71
CA ARG A 163 -9.56 -1.76 3.49
C ARG A 163 -8.35 -2.23 2.69
N PHE A 164 -7.20 -2.33 3.36
CA PHE A 164 -5.96 -2.77 2.75
C PHE A 164 -5.90 -4.30 2.62
N ILE A 165 -5.29 -4.77 1.52
CA ILE A 165 -5.07 -6.19 1.20
C ILE A 165 -3.65 -6.38 0.67
N ASP A 166 -3.23 -7.64 0.57
CA ASP A 166 -1.98 -8.06 -0.08
C ASP A 166 -0.73 -7.54 0.62
N PHE A 167 -0.44 -8.13 1.76
CA PHE A 167 0.69 -7.79 2.62
C PHE A 167 1.99 -8.54 2.28
N GLY A 168 2.09 -9.16 1.09
CA GLY A 168 3.25 -9.97 0.69
C GLY A 168 4.57 -9.20 0.58
N PHE A 169 4.55 -7.87 0.45
CA PHE A 169 5.74 -7.02 0.49
C PHE A 169 5.96 -6.31 1.82
N SER A 170 5.04 -6.48 2.76
CA SER A 170 5.09 -5.77 4.03
C SER A 170 6.25 -6.23 4.92
N PHE A 171 6.66 -5.37 5.85
CA PHE A 171 7.68 -5.69 6.83
C PHE A 171 7.51 -4.90 8.12
N SER A 172 8.11 -5.42 9.20
CA SER A 172 8.19 -4.72 10.48
C SER A 172 9.39 -3.79 10.52
N SER A 173 9.19 -2.55 10.95
CA SER A 173 10.25 -1.57 11.16
C SER A 173 11.23 -1.98 12.29
N TYR A 174 10.80 -2.87 13.16
CA TYR A 174 11.63 -3.40 14.25
C TYR A 174 12.64 -4.45 13.79
N ASN A 175 12.45 -5.02 12.59
CA ASN A 175 13.31 -6.07 12.05
C ASN A 175 13.84 -5.74 10.64
N ILE A 176 14.38 -4.54 10.46
CA ILE A 176 15.00 -4.15 9.20
C ILE A 176 16.45 -4.63 9.18
N THR A 177 16.73 -5.63 8.34
CA THR A 177 18.05 -6.22 8.10
C THR A 177 18.39 -6.16 6.61
N GLN A 178 19.62 -6.52 6.23
CA GLN A 178 19.98 -6.64 4.83
C GLN A 178 19.13 -7.69 4.11
N GLU A 179 18.86 -8.82 4.75
CA GLU A 179 18.00 -9.88 4.21
C GLU A 179 16.58 -9.36 3.94
N THR A 180 15.98 -8.62 4.90
CA THR A 180 14.68 -7.96 4.70
C THR A 180 14.67 -7.07 3.46
N LEU A 181 15.75 -6.31 3.23
CA LEU A 181 15.85 -5.45 2.05
C LEU A 181 15.95 -6.27 0.76
N ASP A 182 16.79 -7.31 0.75
CA ASP A 182 17.03 -8.13 -0.44
C ASP A 182 15.78 -8.86 -0.91
N GLU A 183 14.88 -9.23 0.00
CA GLU A 183 13.55 -9.79 -0.29
C GLU A 183 12.55 -8.75 -0.81
N ARG A 184 12.76 -7.46 -0.58
CA ARG A 184 11.81 -6.37 -0.91
C ARG A 184 12.19 -5.56 -2.15
N TRP A 185 13.31 -5.87 -2.83
CA TRP A 185 13.69 -5.17 -4.04
C TRP A 185 12.76 -5.52 -5.21
N LYS A 186 12.18 -4.50 -5.81
CA LYS A 186 11.41 -4.58 -7.06
C LYS A 186 12.35 -4.37 -8.26
N GLU A 187 11.85 -4.58 -9.46
CA GLU A 187 12.55 -4.17 -10.67
C GLU A 187 12.61 -2.64 -10.77
N TYR A 188 13.75 -2.11 -11.25
CA TYR A 188 13.86 -0.68 -11.48
C TYR A 188 12.85 -0.21 -12.54
N ASN A 189 11.89 0.59 -12.10
CA ASN A 189 10.89 1.20 -12.97
C ASN A 189 10.64 2.66 -12.55
N PRO A 190 11.33 3.64 -13.17
CA PRO A 190 11.17 5.04 -12.82
C PRO A 190 9.77 5.60 -13.12
N LYS A 191 8.96 4.90 -13.93
CA LYS A 191 7.57 5.30 -14.24
C LYS A 191 6.58 4.85 -13.17
N TYR A 192 6.94 3.84 -12.34
CA TYR A 192 6.02 3.28 -11.35
C TYR A 192 5.62 4.33 -10.32
N PRO A 193 4.33 4.71 -10.24
CA PRO A 193 3.94 5.94 -9.55
C PRO A 193 3.90 5.81 -8.03
N VAL A 194 3.58 4.64 -7.50
CA VAL A 194 3.29 4.42 -6.07
C VAL A 194 4.54 4.13 -5.24
N GLU A 195 5.62 3.67 -5.87
CA GLU A 195 6.89 3.50 -5.18
C GLU A 195 7.51 4.86 -4.84
N PRO A 196 7.98 5.08 -3.59
CA PRO A 196 8.66 6.30 -3.22
C PRO A 196 9.86 6.61 -4.14
N PRO A 197 10.08 7.86 -4.55
CA PRO A 197 11.17 8.20 -5.47
C PRO A 197 12.56 7.77 -4.99
N GLU A 198 12.80 7.88 -3.69
CA GLU A 198 14.05 7.47 -3.06
C GLU A 198 14.30 5.97 -3.18
N ILE A 199 13.26 5.15 -3.05
CA ILE A 199 13.36 3.70 -3.22
C ILE A 199 13.70 3.36 -4.68
N THR A 200 13.03 4.01 -5.63
CA THR A 200 13.37 3.88 -7.06
C THR A 200 14.85 4.21 -7.33
N VAL A 201 15.39 5.27 -6.69
CA VAL A 201 16.80 5.65 -6.83
C VAL A 201 17.73 4.60 -6.18
N ILE A 202 17.41 4.13 -4.97
CA ILE A 202 18.21 3.11 -4.27
C ILE A 202 18.26 1.83 -5.11
N THR A 203 17.11 1.37 -5.63
CA THR A 203 17.02 0.19 -6.51
C THR A 203 17.94 0.34 -7.73
N ALA A 204 17.90 1.50 -8.38
CA ALA A 204 18.75 1.77 -9.55
C ALA A 204 20.25 1.73 -9.22
N ILE A 205 20.65 2.28 -8.09
CA ILE A 205 22.07 2.32 -7.68
C ILE A 205 22.53 0.92 -7.21
N TYR A 206 21.77 0.34 -6.28
CA TYR A 206 22.16 -0.91 -5.60
C TYR A 206 22.08 -2.13 -6.51
N LYS A 207 20.97 -2.31 -7.25
CA LYS A 207 20.80 -3.47 -8.12
C LYS A 207 21.38 -3.31 -9.53
N ASN A 208 21.37 -2.09 -10.08
CA ASN A 208 21.72 -1.85 -11.47
C ASN A 208 23.04 -1.09 -11.65
N GLY A 209 23.67 -0.62 -10.56
CA GLY A 209 24.94 0.12 -10.62
C GLY A 209 24.85 1.48 -11.33
N TYR A 210 23.66 2.08 -11.42
CA TYR A 210 23.46 3.34 -12.11
C TYR A 210 24.03 4.53 -11.33
N LYS A 211 24.48 5.57 -12.04
CA LYS A 211 25.02 6.78 -11.43
C LYS A 211 23.91 7.66 -10.86
N LEU A 212 24.05 8.10 -9.60
CA LEU A 212 23.07 8.90 -8.87
C LEU A 212 22.53 10.09 -9.69
N ASN A 213 23.41 10.93 -10.25
CA ASN A 213 22.97 12.13 -10.96
C ASN A 213 22.10 11.83 -12.20
N THR A 214 22.33 10.70 -12.86
CA THR A 214 21.50 10.27 -13.98
C THR A 214 20.14 9.81 -13.48
N VAL A 215 20.13 8.94 -12.46
CA VAL A 215 18.89 8.38 -11.90
C VAL A 215 17.98 9.46 -11.30
N LEU A 216 18.53 10.47 -10.60
CA LEU A 216 17.73 11.57 -10.07
C LEU A 216 16.94 12.30 -11.17
N LYS A 217 17.61 12.59 -12.29
CA LYS A 217 16.97 13.25 -13.45
C LYS A 217 15.92 12.34 -14.10
N ASP A 218 16.24 11.04 -14.25
CA ASP A 218 15.32 10.07 -14.85
C ASP A 218 14.06 9.89 -14.01
N VAL A 219 14.19 9.72 -12.70
CA VAL A 219 13.05 9.62 -11.78
C VAL A 219 12.17 10.86 -11.86
N ILE A 220 12.74 12.05 -11.82
CA ILE A 220 11.98 13.31 -11.93
C ILE A 220 11.27 13.41 -13.28
N ARG A 221 11.92 12.99 -14.37
CA ARG A 221 11.35 13.09 -15.71
C ARG A 221 10.23 12.07 -15.93
N GLU A 222 10.43 10.82 -15.50
CA GLU A 222 9.59 9.69 -15.89
C GLU A 222 8.46 9.39 -14.91
N LYS A 223 8.63 9.67 -13.59
CA LYS A 223 7.66 9.27 -12.58
C LYS A 223 6.31 9.98 -12.76
N VAL A 224 5.27 9.18 -13.02
CA VAL A 224 3.92 9.68 -13.35
C VAL A 224 3.31 10.46 -12.19
N SER A 225 3.52 10.01 -10.95
CA SER A 225 3.01 10.70 -9.75
C SER A 225 3.53 12.14 -9.62
N LEU A 226 4.78 12.40 -10.02
CA LEU A 226 5.35 13.74 -9.99
C LEU A 226 4.72 14.66 -11.03
N LYS A 227 4.39 14.14 -12.22
CA LYS A 227 3.66 14.89 -13.24
C LYS A 227 2.27 15.28 -12.76
N THR A 228 1.60 14.34 -12.11
CA THR A 228 0.26 14.58 -11.54
C THR A 228 0.33 15.62 -10.41
N ALA A 229 1.33 15.54 -9.52
CA ALA A 229 1.54 16.52 -8.47
C ALA A 229 1.83 17.95 -9.05
N GLU A 230 2.60 18.04 -10.12
CA GLU A 230 2.85 19.32 -10.80
C GLU A 230 1.55 19.93 -11.29
N THR A 231 0.73 19.16 -12.00
CA THR A 231 -0.54 19.64 -12.57
C THR A 231 -1.58 19.99 -11.50
N MET A 232 -1.73 19.17 -10.46
CA MET A 232 -2.81 19.32 -9.49
C MET A 232 -2.46 20.19 -8.28
N LEU A 233 -1.18 20.23 -7.89
CA LEU A 233 -0.72 20.90 -6.68
C LEU A 233 0.17 22.12 -6.97
N ASN A 234 0.46 22.36 -8.24
CA ASN A 234 1.37 23.43 -8.67
C ASN A 234 2.81 23.25 -8.14
N LEU A 235 3.27 21.98 -8.05
CA LEU A 235 4.63 21.62 -7.61
C LEU A 235 5.52 21.41 -8.83
N SER A 236 6.28 22.45 -9.22
CA SER A 236 7.11 22.35 -10.43
C SER A 236 8.16 21.25 -10.35
N ARG A 237 8.48 20.61 -11.49
CA ARG A 237 9.53 19.59 -11.60
C ARG A 237 10.88 20.11 -11.13
N PHE A 238 11.15 21.39 -11.36
CA PHE A 238 12.38 22.03 -10.89
C PHE A 238 12.45 22.07 -9.36
N THR A 239 11.36 22.46 -8.70
CA THR A 239 11.27 22.46 -7.23
C THR A 239 11.46 21.05 -6.67
N GLN A 240 10.80 20.05 -7.26
CA GLN A 240 10.90 18.64 -6.87
C GLN A 240 12.34 18.13 -7.03
N LEU A 241 12.98 18.37 -8.17
CA LEU A 241 14.37 17.96 -8.41
C LEU A 241 15.34 18.63 -7.41
N ASN A 242 15.16 19.93 -7.15
CA ASN A 242 16.02 20.67 -6.22
C ASN A 242 15.91 20.13 -4.78
N GLU A 243 14.67 19.88 -4.29
CA GLU A 243 14.43 19.29 -2.98
C GLU A 243 15.08 17.90 -2.89
N PHE A 244 14.88 17.05 -3.90
CA PHE A 244 15.41 15.70 -3.95
C PHE A 244 16.94 15.66 -4.00
N THR A 245 17.54 16.50 -4.84
CA THR A 245 19.00 16.62 -4.95
C THR A 245 19.63 17.08 -3.62
N LYS A 246 19.04 18.09 -2.97
CA LYS A 246 19.51 18.55 -1.66
C LYS A 246 19.43 17.46 -0.60
N PHE A 247 18.36 16.66 -0.59
CA PHE A 247 18.24 15.51 0.31
C PHE A 247 19.41 14.54 0.11
N TRP A 248 19.65 14.08 -1.12
CA TRP A 248 20.72 13.12 -1.43
C TRP A 248 22.11 13.67 -1.09
N GLN A 249 22.35 14.94 -1.31
CA GLN A 249 23.61 15.60 -0.98
C GLN A 249 23.83 15.82 0.52
N SER A 250 22.78 15.91 1.32
CA SER A 250 22.88 16.19 2.76
C SER A 250 22.73 14.95 3.65
N SER A 251 22.07 13.88 3.19
CA SER A 251 21.81 12.68 3.97
C SER A 251 23.10 11.85 4.16
N ALA A 252 23.47 11.61 5.42
CA ALA A 252 24.67 10.82 5.75
C ALA A 252 24.53 9.35 5.30
N VAL A 253 23.37 8.74 5.47
CA VAL A 253 23.10 7.35 5.06
C VAL A 253 23.14 7.19 3.54
N CYS A 254 22.63 8.19 2.79
CA CYS A 254 22.72 8.19 1.32
C CYS A 254 24.18 8.30 0.82
N LYS A 255 24.99 9.18 1.44
CA LYS A 255 26.40 9.33 1.08
C LYS A 255 27.21 8.07 1.33
N LYS A 256 26.89 7.35 2.41
CA LYS A 256 27.56 6.10 2.78
C LYS A 256 26.99 4.88 2.05
N GLN A 257 25.88 5.03 1.34
CA GLN A 257 25.07 3.95 0.77
C GLN A 257 24.67 2.90 1.83
N ASP A 258 24.39 3.38 3.06
CA ASP A 258 23.87 2.56 4.13
C ASP A 258 22.35 2.40 3.98
N TRP A 259 21.94 1.41 3.18
CA TRP A 259 20.53 1.22 2.85
C TRP A 259 19.73 0.66 4.02
N VAL A 260 20.32 -0.16 4.86
CA VAL A 260 19.68 -0.62 6.11
C VAL A 260 19.42 0.56 7.04
N GLY A 261 20.42 1.41 7.25
CA GLY A 261 20.25 2.65 8.01
C GLY A 261 19.23 3.60 7.38
N PHE A 262 19.19 3.66 6.03
CA PHE A 262 18.19 4.45 5.30
C PHE A 262 16.77 3.98 5.62
N PHE A 263 16.48 2.69 5.51
CA PHE A 263 15.16 2.12 5.79
C PHE A 263 14.79 2.33 7.24
N ARG A 264 15.69 2.10 8.19
CA ARG A 264 15.45 2.33 9.63
C ARG A 264 15.08 3.77 9.96
N LEU A 265 15.65 4.76 9.26
CA LEU A 265 15.38 6.18 9.49
C LEU A 265 14.10 6.67 8.80
N TYR A 266 13.80 6.16 7.59
CA TYR A 266 12.80 6.79 6.72
C TYR A 266 11.58 5.92 6.43
N TRP A 267 11.46 4.73 7.03
CA TRP A 267 10.32 3.84 6.83
C TRP A 267 8.94 4.51 7.04
N PRO A 268 8.73 5.47 7.97
CA PRO A 268 7.41 6.07 8.14
C PRO A 268 6.95 6.88 6.91
N ALA A 269 7.91 7.26 6.05
CA ALA A 269 7.63 8.03 4.85
C ALA A 269 7.29 7.17 3.62
N PHE A 270 7.44 5.84 3.68
CA PHE A 270 7.26 4.98 2.51
C PHE A 270 5.79 4.83 2.13
N ASP A 271 4.96 4.35 3.04
CA ASP A 271 3.52 4.19 2.82
C ASP A 271 2.82 5.54 2.61
N ALA A 272 3.35 6.60 3.22
CA ALA A 272 2.88 7.97 3.03
C ALA A 272 2.89 8.42 1.56
N TRP A 273 3.93 8.03 0.80
CA TRP A 273 3.98 8.31 -0.64
C TRP A 273 2.86 7.59 -1.40
N GLY A 274 2.69 6.30 -1.16
CA GLY A 274 1.60 5.51 -1.76
C GLY A 274 0.23 6.08 -1.44
N MET A 275 0.00 6.47 -0.17
CA MET A 275 -1.24 7.15 0.26
C MET A 275 -1.43 8.49 -0.43
N GLY A 276 -0.37 9.28 -0.62
CA GLY A 276 -0.43 10.50 -1.40
C GLY A 276 -0.92 10.25 -2.83
N PHE A 277 -0.47 9.17 -3.46
CA PHE A 277 -0.93 8.78 -4.80
C PHE A 277 -2.41 8.32 -4.81
N ILE A 278 -2.85 7.55 -3.82
CA ILE A 278 -4.26 7.16 -3.66
C ILE A 278 -5.15 8.40 -3.49
N ILE A 279 -4.76 9.31 -2.60
CA ILE A 279 -5.55 10.53 -2.33
C ILE A 279 -5.61 11.45 -3.55
N ILE A 280 -4.52 11.59 -4.32
CA ILE A 280 -4.53 12.39 -5.55
C ILE A 280 -5.46 11.78 -6.61
N TYR A 281 -5.55 10.45 -6.68
CA TYR A 281 -6.49 9.76 -7.55
C TYR A 281 -7.94 9.99 -7.12
N ILE A 282 -8.26 9.83 -5.81
CA ILE A 282 -9.60 10.13 -5.25
C ILE A 282 -9.97 11.59 -5.54
N TYR A 283 -9.04 12.52 -5.30
CA TYR A 283 -9.22 13.94 -5.56
C TYR A 283 -9.51 14.21 -7.04
N SER A 284 -8.78 13.58 -7.95
CA SER A 284 -9.00 13.72 -9.39
C SER A 284 -10.41 13.32 -9.82
N LYS A 285 -10.95 12.25 -9.22
CA LYS A 285 -12.33 11.80 -9.47
C LYS A 285 -13.37 12.73 -8.84
N ALA A 286 -13.08 13.24 -7.64
CA ALA A 286 -13.95 14.19 -6.95
C ALA A 286 -14.15 15.50 -7.73
N LEU A 287 -13.15 15.93 -8.50
CA LEU A 287 -13.26 17.13 -9.35
C LEU A 287 -14.41 17.06 -10.36
N TYR A 288 -14.79 15.86 -10.83
CA TYR A 288 -15.91 15.68 -11.76
C TYR A 288 -17.29 15.79 -11.11
N VAL A 289 -17.36 15.65 -9.79
CA VAL A 289 -18.62 15.68 -9.02
C VAL A 289 -18.61 16.76 -7.94
N LYS A 290 -17.66 17.66 -7.98
CA LYS A 290 -17.36 18.68 -6.97
C LYS A 290 -18.57 19.53 -6.57
N ASP A 291 -19.44 19.83 -7.53
CA ASP A 291 -20.61 20.70 -7.32
C ASP A 291 -21.68 20.04 -6.42
N GLY A 292 -21.66 18.70 -6.30
CA GLY A 292 -22.51 17.93 -5.38
C GLY A 292 -21.86 17.65 -4.02
N ILE A 293 -20.59 18.04 -3.81
CA ILE A 293 -19.87 17.78 -2.53
C ILE A 293 -20.03 18.99 -1.61
N PRO A 294 -20.61 18.83 -0.40
CA PRO A 294 -20.72 19.91 0.56
C PRO A 294 -19.35 20.50 0.92
N ASP A 295 -19.28 21.82 1.05
CA ASP A 295 -18.03 22.55 1.36
C ASP A 295 -16.82 22.10 0.53
N TRP A 296 -17.03 21.89 -0.76
CA TRP A 296 -15.92 21.47 -1.66
C TRP A 296 -14.68 22.33 -1.56
N ARG A 297 -14.86 23.66 -1.40
CA ARG A 297 -13.71 24.59 -1.34
C ARG A 297 -12.83 24.32 -0.12
N GLY A 298 -13.43 24.15 1.06
CA GLY A 298 -12.71 23.81 2.29
C GLY A 298 -12.06 22.43 2.19
N LEU A 299 -12.83 21.42 1.77
CA LEU A 299 -12.35 20.05 1.60
C LEU A 299 -11.19 19.98 0.59
N SER A 300 -11.32 20.61 -0.57
CA SER A 300 -10.26 20.68 -1.58
C SER A 300 -8.99 21.34 -1.05
N GLY A 301 -9.11 22.38 -0.22
CA GLY A 301 -7.98 23.02 0.45
C GLY A 301 -7.22 22.05 1.36
N GLN A 302 -7.93 21.37 2.24
CA GLN A 302 -7.37 20.36 3.15
C GLN A 302 -6.70 19.20 2.41
N ILE A 303 -7.36 18.67 1.35
CA ILE A 303 -6.76 17.60 0.52
C ILE A 303 -5.44 18.09 -0.11
N LYS A 304 -5.41 19.28 -0.69
CA LYS A 304 -4.17 19.81 -1.29
C LYS A 304 -3.06 20.03 -0.27
N GLU A 305 -3.41 20.41 0.95
CA GLU A 305 -2.45 20.60 2.05
C GLU A 305 -1.77 19.29 2.41
N ILE A 306 -2.55 18.23 2.71
CA ILE A 306 -1.96 16.93 3.05
C ILE A 306 -1.18 16.33 1.87
N LEU A 307 -1.66 16.49 0.63
CA LEU A 307 -0.97 16.03 -0.57
C LEU A 307 0.40 16.69 -0.75
N ARG A 308 0.52 18.00 -0.49
CA ARG A 308 1.83 18.68 -0.51
C ARG A 308 2.79 18.14 0.55
N GLY A 309 2.25 17.67 1.68
CA GLY A 309 3.04 17.03 2.72
C GLY A 309 3.45 15.60 2.36
N LEU A 310 2.47 14.75 1.93
CA LEU A 310 2.69 13.35 1.60
C LEU A 310 3.58 13.12 0.37
N LEU A 311 3.60 14.06 -0.58
CA LEU A 311 4.36 13.96 -1.83
C LEU A 311 5.67 14.78 -1.82
N ARG A 312 6.20 15.11 -0.65
CA ARG A 312 7.52 15.74 -0.54
C ARG A 312 8.61 14.79 -1.00
N MET A 313 9.59 15.36 -1.72
CA MET A 313 10.72 14.59 -2.25
C MET A 313 11.76 14.27 -1.18
N ASP A 314 11.85 15.08 -0.14
CA ASP A 314 12.71 14.83 1.03
C ASP A 314 11.93 14.01 2.07
N PRO A 315 12.26 12.71 2.28
CA PRO A 315 11.54 11.84 3.22
C PRO A 315 11.64 12.33 4.68
N ARG A 316 12.63 13.16 5.05
CA ARG A 316 12.72 13.79 6.38
C ARG A 316 11.59 14.78 6.62
N ARG A 317 11.10 15.41 5.56
CA ARG A 317 10.06 16.45 5.57
C ARG A 317 8.71 15.94 5.09
N ARG A 318 8.66 14.73 4.54
CA ARG A 318 7.41 14.10 4.12
C ARG A 318 6.57 13.83 5.36
N LEU A 319 5.28 14.20 5.34
CA LEU A 319 4.34 13.77 6.35
C LEU A 319 4.26 12.24 6.33
N ASP A 320 4.24 11.61 7.49
CA ASP A 320 3.79 10.22 7.59
C ASP A 320 2.26 10.15 7.64
N CYS A 321 1.71 8.93 7.66
CA CYS A 321 0.26 8.73 7.61
C CYS A 321 -0.46 9.25 8.87
N VAL A 322 0.20 9.23 10.03
CA VAL A 322 -0.36 9.74 11.31
C VAL A 322 -0.43 11.26 11.27
N GLU A 323 0.64 11.92 10.80
CA GLU A 323 0.69 13.38 10.65
C GLU A 323 -0.34 13.86 9.61
N ALA A 324 -0.47 13.15 8.49
CA ALA A 324 -1.46 13.47 7.46
C ALA A 324 -2.89 13.31 7.99
N LEU A 325 -3.17 12.24 8.76
CA LEU A 325 -4.46 12.04 9.40
C LEU A 325 -4.76 13.14 10.42
N GLN A 326 -3.78 13.54 11.24
CA GLN A 326 -3.94 14.65 12.20
C GLN A 326 -4.34 15.96 11.50
N LEU A 327 -3.75 16.27 10.34
CA LEU A 327 -4.09 17.47 9.58
C LEU A 327 -5.46 17.37 8.90
N PHE A 328 -5.83 16.20 8.39
CA PHE A 328 -7.06 16.02 7.63
C PHE A 328 -8.29 15.78 8.50
N SER A 329 -8.14 14.98 9.56
CA SER A 329 -9.20 14.57 10.48
C SER A 329 -8.69 14.54 11.93
N PRO A 330 -8.47 15.71 12.57
CA PRO A 330 -7.89 15.80 13.92
C PRO A 330 -8.75 15.17 15.02
N SER A 331 -10.04 14.95 14.76
CA SER A 331 -10.96 14.25 15.66
C SER A 331 -10.94 12.73 15.52
N SER A 332 -10.13 12.16 14.62
CA SER A 332 -9.99 10.71 14.47
C SER A 332 -9.55 10.06 15.78
N HIS A 333 -10.17 8.92 16.12
CA HIS A 333 -9.83 8.14 17.30
C HIS A 333 -8.38 7.62 17.26
N VAL A 334 -7.81 7.42 16.07
CA VAL A 334 -6.42 6.95 15.89
C VAL A 334 -5.43 7.99 16.39
N VAL A 335 -5.55 9.24 15.94
CA VAL A 335 -4.63 10.32 16.34
C VAL A 335 -4.90 10.82 17.77
N SER A 336 -6.13 10.68 18.28
CA SER A 336 -6.49 11.03 19.66
C SER A 336 -6.14 9.93 20.67
N SER A 337 -5.74 8.74 20.23
CA SER A 337 -5.25 7.66 21.08
C SER A 337 -3.93 8.03 21.80
N ALA A 338 -3.57 7.28 22.84
CA ALA A 338 -2.31 7.49 23.54
C ALA A 338 -1.10 7.32 22.61
N SER A 339 -1.09 6.26 21.78
CA SER A 339 -0.03 6.01 20.79
C SER A 339 0.03 7.09 19.70
N GLY A 340 -1.14 7.54 19.21
CA GLY A 340 -1.20 8.62 18.21
C GLY A 340 -0.62 9.93 18.73
N LYS A 341 -0.96 10.33 19.96
CA LYS A 341 -0.42 11.53 20.60
C LYS A 341 1.09 11.45 20.81
N ALA A 342 1.57 10.33 21.38
CA ALA A 342 3.01 10.11 21.62
C ALA A 342 3.80 10.15 20.29
N TRP A 343 3.30 9.51 19.24
CA TRP A 343 3.91 9.57 17.90
C TRP A 343 4.02 11.00 17.37
N LEU A 344 2.93 11.77 17.45
CA LEU A 344 2.91 13.15 16.97
C LEU A 344 3.85 14.07 17.76
N GLU A 345 4.03 13.84 19.05
CA GLU A 345 5.01 14.56 19.89
C GLU A 345 6.44 14.23 19.45
N GLU A 346 6.76 12.95 19.26
CA GLU A 346 8.06 12.51 18.76
C GLU A 346 8.37 13.10 17.39
N ARG A 347 7.40 13.06 16.44
CA ARG A 347 7.58 13.63 15.10
C ARG A 347 7.82 15.13 15.12
N ARG A 348 7.14 15.87 16.00
CA ARG A 348 7.39 17.31 16.19
C ARG A 348 8.81 17.58 16.68
N ALA A 349 9.29 16.81 17.66
CA ALA A 349 10.65 16.92 18.16
C ALA A 349 11.69 16.66 17.07
N VAL A 350 11.54 15.59 16.30
CA VAL A 350 12.43 15.25 15.18
C VAL A 350 12.43 16.35 14.11
N ARG A 351 11.25 16.90 13.76
CA ARG A 351 11.14 17.97 12.76
C ARG A 351 11.67 19.33 13.24
N GLY A 352 11.62 19.60 14.52
CA GLY A 352 12.21 20.80 15.11
C GLY A 352 13.73 20.82 15.07
N LEU A 353 14.36 19.65 14.84
CA LEU A 353 15.82 19.51 14.70
C LEU A 353 16.29 19.57 13.22
N LEU A 354 15.40 19.67 12.24
CA LEU A 354 15.66 19.73 10.78
C LEU A 354 15.56 21.16 10.26
#